data_92becb4c20eb17a47350f8c2e97dc7b9
#
_entry.id   92becb4c20eb17a47350f8c2e97dc7b9
#
_cell.length_a   1.000
_cell.length_b   1.000
_cell.length_c   1.000
_cell.angle_alpha   90.00
_cell.angle_beta   90.00
_cell.angle_gamma   90.00
#
_symmetry.space_group_name_H-M   'P 1'
#
loop_
_entity.id
_entity.type
_entity.pdbx_description
1 polymer ?
#
loop_
_entity_poly.entity_id
_entity_poly.type
_entity_poly.pdbx_seq_one_letter_code
_entity_poly.pdbx_strand_id
1 'polypeptide(L)'
;MAKVTLHTGPGVFEVLAHVCRNPSEALKQFVENAADAIEQAKTEDGQILIKLTYHPVLNGLGAHALQSITVEDNGTGINPEKMKQVLQQIGDSEKLHLALRGEQGIGLLAFALIAEELHLASSAEEGQPSSCLVLKRQWLKKGHAEIIQKCREHEHTHRGTIVHLEGILPEIAVQLSKDRIKEYLGQQFASDLRTNMYAMSISDNHIFEPIHPQRFRGVKVMSSNLHVPKAGAAYIELYVLPWEMADASINLYGRGGTRICSLKDLQDFNMLPWIDQRLEGYIRFDRLARTADKTAVVQDEVFRAFVNELRQLEPKIGKLIEEVSAESQEQRFNIILGRAGKLIDKFVRYKEQGILETYAHGPAAGVSIKGNGLEGKAKVPPPILGEKPVRTVLHHPTHAPHIKLQSPANAQSDYRSWYDPSEGVICINREHYEFLLSQREDRRCMRYLFYIWVKESLLQEFGTQAEKVADEMVGLLAEAEPLLR
;
A
#
# COMPACT_ATOMS: atom_id res chain seq x y z
N MET A 1 -11.13 28.18 40.71
CA MET A 1 -10.57 26.89 40.26
C MET A 1 -11.37 25.80 41.00
N ALA A 2 -12.10 24.99 40.28
CA ALA A 2 -12.75 23.82 40.88
C ALA A 2 -11.78 22.65 40.81
N LYS A 3 -11.40 22.09 41.96
CA LYS A 3 -10.59 20.85 42.02
C LYS A 3 -11.56 19.68 41.92
N VAL A 4 -11.37 18.82 40.96
CA VAL A 4 -12.07 17.54 40.88
C VAL A 4 -11.07 16.44 41.18
N THR A 5 -11.36 15.59 42.15
CA THR A 5 -10.54 14.46 42.49
C THR A 5 -10.82 13.35 41.47
N LEU A 6 -9.81 12.98 40.68
CA LEU A 6 -9.86 11.81 39.81
C LEU A 6 -9.49 10.57 40.65
N HIS A 7 -10.38 9.62 40.78
CA HIS A 7 -10.03 8.34 41.39
C HIS A 7 -9.43 7.39 40.36
N THR A 8 -8.24 7.76 39.81
CA THR A 8 -7.49 6.88 38.91
C THR A 8 -6.54 6.01 39.73
N GLY A 9 -6.79 4.71 39.73
CA GLY A 9 -5.85 3.75 40.28
C GLY A 9 -4.58 3.60 39.44
N PRO A 10 -3.49 3.02 39.97
CA PRO A 10 -2.23 2.81 39.23
C PRO A 10 -2.38 1.98 37.97
N GLY A 11 -3.45 1.21 37.82
CA GLY A 11 -3.74 0.42 36.61
C GLY A 11 -4.26 1.21 35.39
N VAL A 12 -4.49 2.52 35.50
CA VAL A 12 -5.01 3.31 34.37
C VAL A 12 -4.09 3.28 33.15
N PHE A 13 -2.78 3.31 33.35
CA PHE A 13 -1.80 3.24 32.27
C PHE A 13 -1.77 1.85 31.62
N GLU A 14 -1.97 0.78 32.37
CA GLU A 14 -2.08 -0.58 31.83
C GLU A 14 -3.33 -0.71 30.95
N VAL A 15 -4.45 -0.18 31.41
CA VAL A 15 -5.70 -0.15 30.61
C VAL A 15 -5.49 0.65 29.33
N LEU A 16 -4.88 1.85 29.41
CA LEU A 16 -4.59 2.68 28.24
C LEU A 16 -3.66 1.98 27.25
N ALA A 17 -2.62 1.28 27.74
CA ALA A 17 -1.69 0.54 26.89
C ALA A 17 -2.37 -0.66 26.18
N HIS A 18 -3.43 -1.22 26.76
CA HIS A 18 -4.23 -2.26 26.10
C HIS A 18 -5.15 -1.70 25.02
N VAL A 19 -5.68 -0.48 25.22
CA VAL A 19 -6.57 0.19 24.26
C VAL A 19 -5.81 0.83 23.12
N CYS A 20 -4.65 1.43 23.39
CA CYS A 20 -3.82 2.13 22.41
C CYS A 20 -2.46 1.44 22.28
N ARG A 21 -2.29 0.59 21.29
CA ARG A 21 -1.07 -0.21 21.07
C ARG A 21 0.10 0.58 20.52
N ASN A 22 -0.17 1.74 19.93
CA ASN A 22 0.84 2.61 19.35
C ASN A 22 0.41 4.09 19.47
N PRO A 23 1.35 5.05 19.32
CA PRO A 23 1.07 6.48 19.45
C PRO A 23 0.02 7.01 18.48
N SER A 24 -0.05 6.47 17.27
CA SER A 24 -1.04 6.88 16.28
C SER A 24 -2.46 6.48 16.68
N GLU A 25 -2.63 5.37 17.40
CA GLU A 25 -3.94 4.97 17.97
C GLU A 25 -4.37 5.91 19.10
N ALA A 26 -3.43 6.38 19.91
CA ALA A 26 -3.73 7.38 20.93
C ALA A 26 -4.17 8.72 20.30
N LEU A 27 -3.48 9.18 19.25
CA LEU A 27 -3.88 10.36 18.49
C LEU A 27 -5.25 10.18 17.82
N LYS A 28 -5.51 8.99 17.26
CA LYS A 28 -6.78 8.65 16.60
C LYS A 28 -7.98 8.86 17.54
N GLN A 29 -7.86 8.64 18.85
CA GLN A 29 -8.98 8.85 19.79
C GLN A 29 -9.48 10.29 19.78
N PHE A 30 -8.60 11.28 19.63
CA PHE A 30 -8.99 12.70 19.56
C PHE A 30 -9.65 13.02 18.23
N VAL A 31 -9.17 12.43 17.15
CA VAL A 31 -9.75 12.57 15.80
C VAL A 31 -11.13 11.88 15.72
N GLU A 32 -11.31 10.71 16.36
CA GLU A 32 -12.63 10.05 16.51
C GLU A 32 -13.62 10.95 17.23
N ASN A 33 -13.20 11.56 18.35
CA ASN A 33 -14.08 12.48 19.09
C ASN A 33 -14.47 13.72 18.26
N ALA A 34 -13.54 14.26 17.48
CA ALA A 34 -13.80 15.36 16.56
C ALA A 34 -14.80 14.97 15.46
N ALA A 35 -14.61 13.80 14.84
CA ALA A 35 -15.51 13.26 13.83
C ALA A 35 -16.93 13.02 14.40
N ASP A 36 -17.04 12.42 15.59
CA ASP A 36 -18.32 12.21 16.29
C ASP A 36 -19.02 13.54 16.59
N ALA A 37 -18.28 14.57 17.00
CA ALA A 37 -18.82 15.88 17.28
C ALA A 37 -19.39 16.57 16.01
N ILE A 38 -18.72 16.42 14.87
CA ILE A 38 -19.17 16.92 13.57
C ILE A 38 -20.43 16.18 13.10
N GLU A 39 -20.43 14.83 13.20
CA GLU A 39 -21.59 14.01 12.83
C GLU A 39 -22.82 14.36 13.68
N GLN A 40 -22.65 14.54 15.01
CA GLN A 40 -23.71 14.95 15.90
C GLN A 40 -24.23 16.36 15.58
N ALA A 41 -23.33 17.26 15.19
CA ALA A 41 -23.67 18.63 14.81
C ALA A 41 -24.42 18.70 13.47
N LYS A 42 -24.30 17.66 12.63
CA LYS A 42 -24.77 17.64 11.24
C LYS A 42 -24.26 18.85 10.46
N THR A 43 -22.99 19.21 10.69
CA THR A 43 -22.34 20.34 10.05
C THR A 43 -22.08 20.00 8.59
N GLU A 44 -22.60 20.79 7.64
CA GLU A 44 -22.38 20.55 6.20
C GLU A 44 -20.90 20.70 5.80
N ASP A 45 -20.20 21.67 6.41
CA ASP A 45 -18.79 21.95 6.20
C ASP A 45 -17.95 21.49 7.41
N GLY A 46 -18.08 20.22 7.79
CA GLY A 46 -17.32 19.64 8.89
C GLY A 46 -15.81 19.66 8.60
N GLN A 47 -15.02 20.16 9.56
CA GLN A 47 -13.56 20.27 9.42
C GLN A 47 -12.84 19.73 10.65
N ILE A 48 -11.76 18.98 10.40
CA ILE A 48 -10.81 18.53 11.42
C ILE A 48 -9.44 19.02 11.01
N LEU A 49 -8.84 19.87 11.82
CA LEU A 49 -7.52 20.46 11.59
C LEU A 49 -6.51 19.88 12.57
N ILE A 50 -5.42 19.32 12.07
CA ILE A 50 -4.33 18.75 12.89
C ILE A 50 -3.09 19.61 12.68
N LYS A 51 -2.54 20.18 13.77
CA LYS A 51 -1.36 21.04 13.72
C LYS A 51 -0.24 20.40 14.52
N LEU A 52 0.91 20.23 13.89
CA LEU A 52 2.15 19.78 14.51
C LEU A 52 3.06 20.98 14.73
N THR A 53 3.56 21.14 15.95
CA THR A 53 4.52 22.22 16.28
C THR A 53 5.85 21.60 16.65
N TYR A 54 6.90 22.08 15.99
CA TYR A 54 8.26 21.59 16.19
C TYR A 54 9.14 22.70 16.80
N HIS A 55 10.01 22.32 17.73
CA HIS A 55 11.03 23.21 18.25
C HIS A 55 12.43 22.76 17.84
N PRO A 56 13.36 23.72 17.61
CA PRO A 56 14.73 23.37 17.31
C PRO A 56 15.39 22.70 18.53
N VAL A 57 16.06 21.58 18.30
CA VAL A 57 16.84 20.88 19.33
C VAL A 57 18.26 21.45 19.34
N LEU A 58 18.76 21.82 20.52
CA LEU A 58 20.07 22.49 20.75
C LEU A 58 21.29 21.57 20.48
N ASN A 59 21.20 20.54 19.68
CA ASN A 59 22.29 19.60 19.37
C ASN A 59 23.12 19.95 18.12
N GLY A 60 22.97 21.15 17.57
CA GLY A 60 23.83 21.69 16.50
C GLY A 60 23.64 21.11 15.11
N LEU A 61 22.73 20.15 14.93
CA LEU A 61 22.47 19.44 13.65
C LEU A 61 21.20 19.93 12.94
N GLY A 62 20.57 21.02 13.38
CA GLY A 62 19.33 21.52 12.78
C GLY A 62 18.11 20.61 12.96
N ALA A 63 18.18 19.64 13.87
CA ALA A 63 17.07 18.73 14.15
C ALA A 63 15.95 19.48 14.89
N HIS A 64 14.71 19.21 14.48
CA HIS A 64 13.50 19.71 15.14
C HIS A 64 12.80 18.55 15.83
N ALA A 65 12.39 18.74 17.08
CA ALA A 65 11.58 17.77 17.82
C ALA A 65 10.12 18.21 17.85
N LEU A 66 9.22 17.27 17.64
CA LEU A 66 7.78 17.48 17.77
C LEU A 66 7.48 17.82 19.24
N GLN A 67 6.99 19.03 19.50
CA GLN A 67 6.68 19.50 20.84
C GLN A 67 5.21 19.38 21.19
N SER A 68 4.34 19.75 20.26
CA SER A 68 2.90 19.71 20.51
C SER A 68 2.11 19.26 19.28
N ILE A 69 0.93 18.72 19.55
CA ILE A 69 -0.06 18.36 18.54
C ILE A 69 -1.38 19.01 18.94
N THR A 70 -2.01 19.72 18.00
CA THR A 70 -3.35 20.29 18.19
C THR A 70 -4.31 19.57 17.24
N VAL A 71 -5.47 19.15 17.76
CA VAL A 71 -6.62 18.66 16.98
C VAL A 71 -7.78 19.61 17.22
N GLU A 72 -8.28 20.22 16.17
CA GLU A 72 -9.37 21.19 16.20
C GLU A 72 -10.53 20.71 15.33
N ASP A 73 -11.76 20.87 15.82
CA ASP A 73 -12.99 20.57 15.09
C ASP A 73 -14.02 21.72 15.19
N ASN A 74 -14.91 21.77 14.21
CA ASN A 74 -16.07 22.67 14.20
C ASN A 74 -17.39 21.94 14.51
N GLY A 75 -17.34 20.91 15.34
CA GLY A 75 -18.48 20.08 15.72
C GLY A 75 -19.41 20.72 16.74
N THR A 76 -20.11 19.89 17.54
CA THR A 76 -21.08 20.35 18.56
C THR A 76 -20.47 21.21 19.65
N GLY A 77 -19.17 21.06 19.91
CA GLY A 77 -18.57 21.60 21.14
C GLY A 77 -19.09 20.96 22.41
N ILE A 78 -18.56 21.38 23.55
CA ILE A 78 -18.90 20.88 24.89
C ILE A 78 -19.21 22.07 25.75
N ASN A 79 -20.42 22.11 26.34
CA ASN A 79 -20.79 23.15 27.29
C ASN A 79 -20.14 22.92 28.67
N PRO A 80 -20.08 23.97 29.55
CA PRO A 80 -19.40 23.89 30.85
C PRO A 80 -19.95 22.79 31.77
N GLU A 81 -21.22 22.48 31.69
CA GLU A 81 -21.88 21.48 32.54
C GLU A 81 -21.47 20.07 32.08
N LYS A 82 -21.54 19.83 30.80
CA LYS A 82 -21.08 18.56 30.20
C LYS A 82 -19.58 18.33 30.40
N MET A 83 -18.77 19.40 30.37
CA MET A 83 -17.34 19.33 30.67
C MET A 83 -17.10 18.82 32.10
N LYS A 84 -17.87 19.30 33.11
CA LYS A 84 -17.81 18.81 34.48
C LYS A 84 -18.24 17.34 34.58
N GLN A 85 -19.28 16.94 33.86
CA GLN A 85 -19.75 15.54 33.84
C GLN A 85 -18.68 14.59 33.23
N VAL A 86 -18.05 14.98 32.12
CA VAL A 86 -16.96 14.21 31.52
C VAL A 86 -15.86 13.95 32.54
N LEU A 87 -15.45 14.96 33.31
CA LEU A 87 -14.44 14.82 34.35
C LEU A 87 -14.85 13.90 35.49
N GLN A 88 -16.11 14.01 35.94
CA GLN A 88 -16.64 13.12 37.00
C GLN A 88 -16.67 11.67 36.55
N GLN A 89 -16.92 11.42 35.27
CA GLN A 89 -16.93 10.08 34.68
C GLN A 89 -15.51 9.49 34.55
N ILE A 90 -14.50 10.32 34.27
CA ILE A 90 -13.09 9.90 34.27
C ILE A 90 -12.62 9.45 35.66
N GLY A 91 -13.19 10.02 36.71
CA GLY A 91 -12.76 9.74 38.10
C GLY A 91 -13.41 8.53 38.78
N ASP A 92 -14.43 7.92 38.20
CA ASP A 92 -15.20 6.84 38.82
C ASP A 92 -14.70 5.48 38.35
N SER A 93 -14.01 4.75 39.24
CA SER A 93 -13.36 3.45 38.90
C SER A 93 -14.35 2.36 38.49
N GLU A 94 -15.60 2.37 39.00
CA GLU A 94 -16.66 1.47 38.52
C GLU A 94 -17.10 1.83 37.09
N LYS A 95 -17.12 3.11 36.75
CA LYS A 95 -17.43 3.58 35.41
C LYS A 95 -16.27 3.45 34.44
N LEU A 96 -15.02 3.40 34.90
CA LEU A 96 -13.88 3.06 34.06
C LEU A 96 -14.03 1.65 33.47
N HIS A 97 -14.50 0.68 34.26
CA HIS A 97 -14.87 -0.64 33.76
C HIS A 97 -16.08 -0.63 32.80
N LEU A 98 -17.03 0.29 32.99
CA LEU A 98 -18.15 0.49 32.09
C LEU A 98 -17.76 1.32 30.85
N ALA A 99 -16.78 2.22 30.97
CA ALA A 99 -16.27 3.02 29.85
C ALA A 99 -15.41 2.21 28.87
N LEU A 100 -14.90 1.04 29.29
CA LEU A 100 -14.41 0.02 28.35
C LEU A 100 -15.52 -0.51 27.40
N ARG A 101 -16.79 -0.33 27.76
CA ARG A 101 -17.97 -0.70 26.97
C ARG A 101 -18.66 0.50 26.28
N GLY A 102 -18.30 1.73 26.60
CA GLY A 102 -18.96 2.95 26.10
C GLY A 102 -17.98 4.09 25.88
N GLU A 103 -18.17 4.78 24.84
CA GLU A 103 -17.39 5.75 24.08
C GLU A 103 -16.91 7.01 24.83
N GLN A 104 -17.02 7.14 26.18
CA GLN A 104 -16.75 8.39 26.88
C GLN A 104 -15.77 8.24 28.04
N GLY A 105 -14.66 8.94 27.98
CA GLY A 105 -13.70 9.15 29.08
C GLY A 105 -12.31 8.51 28.91
N ILE A 106 -12.19 7.29 28.41
CA ILE A 106 -10.86 6.66 28.20
C ILE A 106 -10.11 7.31 27.04
N GLY A 107 -10.81 7.68 25.96
CA GLY A 107 -10.19 8.34 24.82
C GLY A 107 -9.45 9.62 25.19
N LEU A 108 -9.99 10.39 26.16
CA LEU A 108 -9.33 11.61 26.62
C LEU A 108 -8.02 11.30 27.38
N LEU A 109 -7.97 10.21 28.14
CA LEU A 109 -6.79 9.80 28.90
C LEU A 109 -5.67 9.26 28.00
N ALA A 110 -5.95 8.94 26.74
CA ALA A 110 -4.96 8.47 25.78
C ALA A 110 -3.80 9.47 25.57
N PHE A 111 -4.02 10.77 25.90
CA PHE A 111 -2.93 11.77 25.87
C PHE A 111 -1.72 11.34 26.68
N ALA A 112 -1.93 10.69 27.80
CA ALA A 112 -0.86 10.32 28.73
C ALA A 112 0.13 9.28 28.16
N LEU A 113 -0.21 8.64 27.06
CA LEU A 113 0.68 7.75 26.30
C LEU A 113 1.60 8.52 25.35
N ILE A 114 1.26 9.76 24.97
CA ILE A 114 1.95 10.50 23.93
C ILE A 114 2.45 11.88 24.38
N ALA A 115 1.86 12.48 25.42
CA ALA A 115 2.18 13.84 25.88
C ALA A 115 2.17 13.97 27.40
N GLU A 116 2.80 15.01 27.90
CA GLU A 116 2.81 15.36 29.34
C GLU A 116 1.56 16.11 29.79
N GLU A 117 0.98 16.96 28.92
CA GLU A 117 -0.20 17.75 29.21
C GLU A 117 -1.22 17.71 28.07
N LEU A 118 -2.48 17.76 28.45
CA LEU A 118 -3.61 17.96 27.53
C LEU A 118 -4.37 19.20 27.96
N HIS A 119 -4.57 20.12 27.02
CA HIS A 119 -5.44 21.28 27.15
C HIS A 119 -6.61 21.11 26.21
N LEU A 120 -7.84 21.09 26.76
CA LEU A 120 -9.06 21.01 25.98
C LEU A 120 -9.83 22.33 26.16
N ALA A 121 -10.06 23.04 25.07
CA ALA A 121 -10.88 24.24 25.02
C ALA A 121 -12.08 23.97 24.11
N SER A 122 -13.30 24.23 24.59
CA SER A 122 -14.51 23.93 23.82
C SER A 122 -15.63 24.94 24.05
N SER A 123 -16.32 25.32 22.97
CA SER A 123 -17.53 26.13 23.00
C SER A 123 -18.65 25.42 22.26
N ALA A 124 -19.81 25.34 22.91
CA ALA A 124 -21.03 24.75 22.30
C ALA A 124 -21.82 25.77 21.47
N GLU A 125 -21.56 27.06 21.64
CA GLU A 125 -22.29 28.16 20.99
C GLU A 125 -21.31 29.15 20.34
N GLU A 126 -21.71 29.66 19.19
CA GLU A 126 -20.94 30.67 18.47
C GLU A 126 -20.94 31.99 19.29
N GLY A 127 -19.77 32.64 19.35
CA GLY A 127 -19.61 33.90 20.10
C GLY A 127 -19.47 33.75 21.61
N GLN A 128 -19.58 32.53 22.15
CA GLN A 128 -19.36 32.31 23.59
C GLN A 128 -17.89 31.88 23.84
N PRO A 129 -17.28 32.38 24.92
CA PRO A 129 -15.90 31.97 25.26
C PRO A 129 -15.86 30.49 25.61
N SER A 130 -14.80 29.82 25.18
CA SER A 130 -14.59 28.41 25.42
C SER A 130 -14.41 28.10 26.93
N SER A 131 -14.92 26.94 27.32
CA SER A 131 -14.62 26.32 28.62
C SER A 131 -13.35 25.46 28.45
N CYS A 132 -12.51 25.46 29.47
CA CYS A 132 -11.21 24.81 29.40
C CYS A 132 -11.01 23.74 30.47
N LEU A 133 -10.32 22.68 30.09
CA LEU A 133 -9.86 21.61 30.93
C LEU A 133 -8.39 21.37 30.70
N VAL A 134 -7.60 21.22 31.79
CA VAL A 134 -6.20 20.80 31.69
C VAL A 134 -6.02 19.49 32.44
N LEU A 135 -5.40 18.53 31.80
CA LEU A 135 -4.98 17.25 32.37
C LEU A 135 -3.46 17.13 32.25
N LYS A 136 -2.81 16.75 33.35
CA LYS A 136 -1.36 16.50 33.39
C LYS A 136 -1.10 15.02 33.67
N ARG A 137 -0.17 14.43 32.91
CA ARG A 137 0.22 13.03 33.06
C ARG A 137 0.62 12.68 34.50
N GLN A 138 1.36 13.57 35.16
CA GLN A 138 1.73 13.39 36.56
C GLN A 138 0.53 13.37 37.53
N TRP A 139 -0.58 14.01 37.19
CA TRP A 139 -1.78 14.01 38.02
C TRP A 139 -2.51 12.65 37.95
N LEU A 140 -2.52 12.02 36.77
CA LEU A 140 -3.08 10.69 36.60
C LEU A 140 -2.37 9.65 37.49
N LYS A 141 -1.04 9.78 37.62
CA LYS A 141 -0.24 8.91 38.54
C LYS A 141 -0.57 9.16 40.01
N LYS A 142 -1.01 10.36 40.39
CA LYS A 142 -1.33 10.76 41.77
C LYS A 142 -2.84 10.75 42.07
N GLY A 143 -3.68 10.42 41.10
CA GLY A 143 -5.14 10.41 41.26
C GLY A 143 -5.76 11.81 41.38
N HIS A 144 -5.16 12.85 40.81
CA HIS A 144 -5.68 14.22 40.84
C HIS A 144 -5.85 14.79 39.45
N ALA A 145 -6.90 15.58 39.24
CA ALA A 145 -7.04 16.47 38.07
C ALA A 145 -7.55 17.84 38.51
N GLU A 146 -7.12 18.88 37.84
CA GLU A 146 -7.58 20.23 38.08
C GLU A 146 -8.36 20.76 36.87
N ILE A 147 -9.54 21.33 37.09
CA ILE A 147 -10.27 22.10 36.09
C ILE A 147 -9.78 23.53 36.18
N ILE A 148 -9.19 24.03 35.12
CA ILE A 148 -8.84 25.43 34.97
C ILE A 148 -9.98 26.06 34.13
N GLN A 149 -10.73 26.98 34.70
CA GLN A 149 -11.86 27.61 34.02
C GLN A 149 -11.50 28.57 32.87
N LYS A 150 -10.21 28.85 32.65
CA LYS A 150 -9.74 29.71 31.56
C LYS A 150 -8.40 29.19 31.02
N CYS A 151 -8.39 28.72 29.79
CA CYS A 151 -7.16 28.48 29.03
C CYS A 151 -6.81 29.75 28.26
N ARG A 152 -5.97 30.61 28.81
CA ARG A 152 -5.61 31.89 28.16
C ARG A 152 -4.98 31.72 26.78
N GLU A 153 -4.35 30.59 26.50
CA GLU A 153 -3.60 30.35 25.26
C GLU A 153 -4.42 29.70 24.15
N HIS A 154 -5.53 29.04 24.49
CA HIS A 154 -6.39 28.31 23.53
C HIS A 154 -7.85 28.78 23.59
N GLU A 155 -8.09 30.00 24.13
CA GLU A 155 -9.43 30.57 24.18
C GLU A 155 -9.93 30.90 22.77
N HIS A 156 -11.11 30.41 22.41
CA HIS A 156 -11.77 30.69 21.14
C HIS A 156 -13.26 30.96 21.36
N THR A 157 -13.89 31.59 20.40
CA THR A 157 -15.30 31.96 20.44
C THR A 157 -16.16 31.27 19.38
N HIS A 158 -15.53 30.47 18.48
CA HIS A 158 -16.24 29.68 17.49
C HIS A 158 -16.74 28.38 18.12
N ARG A 159 -17.82 27.84 17.59
CA ARG A 159 -18.37 26.56 18.02
C ARG A 159 -17.40 25.44 17.60
N GLY A 160 -17.09 24.53 18.54
CA GLY A 160 -16.19 23.40 18.29
C GLY A 160 -15.29 23.10 19.48
N THR A 161 -14.27 22.29 19.23
CA THR A 161 -13.30 21.86 20.25
C THR A 161 -11.89 21.95 19.75
N ILE A 162 -10.99 22.43 20.60
CA ILE A 162 -9.54 22.39 20.41
C ILE A 162 -8.96 21.48 21.49
N VAL A 163 -8.29 20.41 21.08
CA VAL A 163 -7.46 19.55 21.94
C VAL A 163 -5.99 19.86 21.62
N HIS A 164 -5.27 20.41 22.57
CA HIS A 164 -3.85 20.68 22.45
C HIS A 164 -3.05 19.74 23.39
N LEU A 165 -2.16 18.95 22.80
CA LEU A 165 -1.26 18.00 23.47
C LEU A 165 0.11 18.63 23.56
N GLU A 166 0.57 18.96 24.74
CA GLU A 166 1.84 19.64 24.98
C GLU A 166 2.86 18.73 25.65
N GLY A 167 4.14 18.94 25.30
CA GLY A 167 5.23 18.12 25.81
C GLY A 167 5.17 16.68 25.27
N ILE A 168 5.19 16.54 23.95
CA ILE A 168 5.22 15.21 23.31
C ILE A 168 6.45 14.44 23.80
N LEU A 169 6.22 13.19 24.27
CA LEU A 169 7.28 12.35 24.81
C LEU A 169 8.37 12.10 23.76
N PRO A 170 9.67 12.26 24.09
CA PRO A 170 10.75 12.19 23.09
C PRO A 170 10.77 10.87 22.31
N GLU A 171 10.50 9.73 22.97
CA GLU A 171 10.42 8.40 22.38
C GLU A 171 9.24 8.25 21.42
N ILE A 172 8.22 9.08 21.57
CA ILE A 172 7.00 9.08 20.76
C ILE A 172 7.13 10.06 19.58
N ALA A 173 7.81 11.19 19.78
CA ALA A 173 7.99 12.22 18.75
C ALA A 173 8.58 11.66 17.44
N VAL A 174 9.50 10.68 17.54
CA VAL A 174 10.12 10.02 16.37
C VAL A 174 9.12 9.18 15.58
N GLN A 175 8.07 8.68 16.25
CA GLN A 175 7.06 7.81 15.63
C GLN A 175 5.91 8.60 14.99
N LEU A 176 5.71 9.86 15.41
CA LEU A 176 4.62 10.74 14.97
C LEU A 176 5.11 11.78 13.96
N SER A 177 5.63 11.34 12.81
CA SER A 177 5.90 12.26 11.70
C SER A 177 4.61 12.62 10.95
N LYS A 178 4.58 13.80 10.31
CA LYS A 178 3.45 14.29 9.51
C LYS A 178 2.98 13.24 8.49
N ASP A 179 3.92 12.66 7.73
CA ASP A 179 3.57 11.68 6.68
C ASP A 179 2.95 10.40 7.26
N ARG A 180 3.51 9.90 8.37
CA ARG A 180 2.95 8.71 9.05
C ARG A 180 1.57 8.98 9.62
N ILE A 181 1.35 10.15 10.23
CA ILE A 181 0.03 10.54 10.74
C ILE A 181 -0.94 10.67 9.58
N LYS A 182 -0.55 11.32 8.48
CA LYS A 182 -1.35 11.53 7.27
C LYS A 182 -1.78 10.19 6.65
N GLU A 183 -0.83 9.27 6.49
CA GLU A 183 -1.10 7.93 5.95
C GLU A 183 -2.02 7.12 6.88
N TYR A 184 -1.70 7.09 8.17
CA TYR A 184 -2.48 6.36 9.17
C TYR A 184 -3.93 6.85 9.25
N LEU A 185 -4.14 8.16 9.39
CA LEU A 185 -5.48 8.74 9.46
C LEU A 185 -6.24 8.60 8.15
N GLY A 186 -5.55 8.74 7.01
CA GLY A 186 -6.12 8.50 5.68
C GLY A 186 -6.62 7.07 5.50
N GLN A 187 -6.01 6.08 6.17
CA GLN A 187 -6.49 4.71 6.21
C GLN A 187 -7.62 4.52 7.23
N GLN A 188 -7.45 5.05 8.45
CA GLN A 188 -8.41 4.84 9.54
C GLN A 188 -9.79 5.45 9.25
N PHE A 189 -9.82 6.61 8.59
CA PHE A 189 -11.03 7.38 8.28
C PHE A 189 -11.38 7.35 6.78
N ALA A 190 -10.82 6.40 6.02
CA ALA A 190 -10.99 6.36 4.56
C ALA A 190 -12.45 6.33 4.12
N SER A 191 -13.32 5.66 4.86
CA SER A 191 -14.75 5.57 4.55
C SER A 191 -15.43 6.94 4.58
N ASP A 192 -15.23 7.71 5.65
CA ASP A 192 -15.86 9.01 5.84
C ASP A 192 -15.25 10.08 4.92
N LEU A 193 -13.91 10.04 4.72
CA LEU A 193 -13.24 10.93 3.78
C LEU A 193 -13.69 10.69 2.32
N ARG A 194 -14.05 9.45 1.95
CA ARG A 194 -14.61 9.13 0.61
C ARG A 194 -16.03 9.66 0.42
N THR A 195 -16.80 9.69 1.51
CA THR A 195 -18.18 10.18 1.48
C THR A 195 -18.29 11.67 1.78
N ASN A 196 -17.15 12.35 1.96
CA ASN A 196 -17.08 13.79 2.30
C ASN A 196 -17.90 14.17 3.52
N MET A 197 -17.93 13.29 4.54
CA MET A 197 -18.61 13.59 5.81
C MET A 197 -18.00 14.80 6.51
N TYR A 198 -16.69 14.97 6.35
CA TYR A 198 -15.89 16.11 6.81
C TYR A 198 -14.59 16.20 6.01
N ALA A 199 -13.95 17.36 6.02
CA ALA A 199 -12.59 17.54 5.54
C ALA A 199 -11.58 17.36 6.69
N MET A 200 -10.46 16.71 6.43
CA MET A 200 -9.37 16.56 7.39
C MET A 200 -8.09 17.11 6.80
N SER A 201 -7.37 17.94 7.55
CA SER A 201 -6.11 18.53 7.12
C SER A 201 -5.05 18.48 8.21
N ILE A 202 -3.79 18.40 7.82
CA ILE A 202 -2.63 18.40 8.72
C ILE A 202 -1.63 19.48 8.33
N SER A 203 -1.02 20.12 9.30
CA SER A 203 0.00 21.15 9.10
C SER A 203 1.18 20.94 10.02
N ASP A 204 2.40 21.27 9.55
CA ASP A 204 3.62 21.29 10.33
C ASP A 204 4.31 22.69 10.35
N ASN A 205 3.90 23.61 9.48
CA ASN A 205 4.46 24.96 9.38
C ASN A 205 3.41 25.97 8.88
N HIS A 206 2.22 25.96 9.46
CA HIS A 206 1.10 26.83 9.10
C HIS A 206 0.46 26.56 7.71
N ILE A 207 1.01 25.67 6.91
CA ILE A 207 0.41 25.25 5.63
C ILE A 207 -0.37 23.95 5.87
N PHE A 208 -1.68 24.01 5.75
CA PHE A 208 -2.54 22.85 5.88
C PHE A 208 -2.59 22.05 4.57
N GLU A 209 -2.25 20.78 4.68
CA GLU A 209 -2.36 19.81 3.59
C GLU A 209 -3.55 18.88 3.84
N PRO A 210 -4.39 18.59 2.85
CA PRO A 210 -5.50 17.68 3.00
C PRO A 210 -5.01 16.25 3.28
N ILE A 211 -5.73 15.57 4.16
CA ILE A 211 -5.59 14.13 4.37
C ILE A 211 -6.59 13.43 3.43
N HIS A 212 -6.05 12.70 2.49
CA HIS A 212 -6.86 11.94 1.53
C HIS A 212 -7.11 10.51 2.02
N PRO A 213 -8.26 9.92 1.66
CA PRO A 213 -8.50 8.50 1.93
C PRO A 213 -7.45 7.63 1.25
N GLN A 214 -7.12 6.50 1.86
CA GLN A 214 -6.24 5.49 1.26
C GLN A 214 -6.68 5.20 -0.18
N ARG A 215 -5.75 5.27 -1.12
CA ARG A 215 -6.00 4.92 -2.53
C ARG A 215 -5.78 3.43 -2.74
N PHE A 216 -6.68 2.82 -3.50
CA PHE A 216 -6.49 1.46 -3.97
C PHE A 216 -5.79 1.46 -5.33
N ARG A 217 -4.93 0.49 -5.54
CA ARG A 217 -4.00 0.41 -6.70
C ARG A 217 -4.57 -0.44 -7.82
N GLY A 218 -5.52 -1.33 -7.49
CA GLY A 218 -6.12 -2.26 -8.43
C GLY A 218 -7.20 -1.66 -9.31
N VAL A 219 -7.70 -2.47 -10.23
CA VAL A 219 -8.89 -2.19 -11.02
C VAL A 219 -10.13 -2.42 -10.15
N LYS A 220 -11.03 -1.43 -10.11
CA LYS A 220 -12.31 -1.58 -9.38
C LYS A 220 -13.16 -2.64 -10.06
N VAL A 221 -13.46 -3.71 -9.35
CA VAL A 221 -14.24 -4.86 -9.86
C VAL A 221 -15.62 -4.96 -9.23
N MET A 222 -15.81 -4.37 -8.04
CA MET A 222 -17.10 -4.41 -7.36
C MET A 222 -17.35 -3.11 -6.59
N SER A 223 -18.59 -2.61 -6.65
CA SER A 223 -19.08 -1.50 -5.85
C SER A 223 -20.58 -1.69 -5.68
N SER A 224 -21.03 -2.13 -4.50
CA SER A 224 -22.45 -2.45 -4.28
C SER A 224 -22.85 -2.43 -2.81
N ASN A 225 -24.15 -2.29 -2.56
CA ASN A 225 -24.73 -2.53 -1.27
C ASN A 225 -25.11 -4.03 -1.15
N LEU A 226 -24.67 -4.64 -0.05
CA LEU A 226 -25.00 -5.99 0.34
C LEU A 226 -26.09 -5.96 1.39
N HIS A 227 -27.22 -6.60 1.14
CA HIS A 227 -28.31 -6.69 2.12
C HIS A 227 -27.97 -7.75 3.17
N VAL A 228 -27.85 -7.34 4.43
CA VAL A 228 -27.66 -8.25 5.56
C VAL A 228 -28.98 -8.42 6.27
N PRO A 229 -29.57 -9.65 6.29
CA PRO A 229 -30.87 -9.91 6.86
C PRO A 229 -30.98 -9.40 8.30
N LYS A 230 -32.08 -8.72 8.61
CA LYS A 230 -32.40 -8.12 9.94
C LYS A 230 -31.43 -7.05 10.42
N ALA A 231 -30.34 -6.76 9.69
CA ALA A 231 -29.29 -5.82 10.11
C ALA A 231 -29.10 -4.64 9.16
N GLY A 232 -29.69 -4.68 7.95
CA GLY A 232 -29.65 -3.57 7.00
C GLY A 232 -28.64 -3.79 5.88
N ALA A 233 -28.03 -2.72 5.37
CA ALA A 233 -27.12 -2.77 4.24
C ALA A 233 -25.65 -2.57 4.66
N ALA A 234 -24.76 -3.39 4.12
CA ALA A 234 -23.33 -3.17 4.14
C ALA A 234 -22.90 -2.69 2.76
N TYR A 235 -21.97 -1.74 2.69
CA TYR A 235 -21.38 -1.30 1.43
C TYR A 235 -20.05 -2.01 1.20
N ILE A 236 -19.85 -2.54 0.00
CA ILE A 236 -18.62 -3.24 -0.40
C ILE A 236 -18.03 -2.61 -1.64
N GLU A 237 -16.73 -2.36 -1.62
CA GLU A 237 -15.95 -1.88 -2.76
C GLU A 237 -14.65 -2.65 -2.84
N LEU A 238 -14.45 -3.38 -3.94
CA LEU A 238 -13.30 -4.25 -4.15
C LEU A 238 -12.54 -3.87 -5.41
N TYR A 239 -11.23 -4.06 -5.33
CA TYR A 239 -10.27 -3.82 -6.39
C TYR A 239 -9.37 -5.04 -6.54
N VAL A 240 -9.01 -5.38 -7.77
CA VAL A 240 -8.08 -6.47 -8.07
C VAL A 240 -6.80 -5.90 -8.66
N LEU A 241 -5.69 -6.25 -8.04
CA LEU A 241 -4.34 -5.92 -8.49
C LEU A 241 -3.93 -6.86 -9.63
N PRO A 242 -3.15 -6.38 -10.60
CA PRO A 242 -2.64 -7.21 -11.68
C PRO A 242 -1.57 -8.24 -11.23
N TRP A 243 -0.99 -8.06 -10.05
CA TRP A 243 0.00 -8.96 -9.42
C TRP A 243 -0.21 -9.03 -7.92
N GLU A 244 0.38 -10.05 -7.30
CA GLU A 244 0.33 -10.25 -5.85
C GLU A 244 1.12 -9.18 -5.10
N MET A 245 0.54 -8.65 -4.03
CA MET A 245 1.16 -7.70 -3.11
C MET A 245 0.87 -8.10 -1.66
N ALA A 246 1.92 -8.30 -0.88
CA ALA A 246 1.81 -8.79 0.50
C ALA A 246 0.98 -7.88 1.43
N ASP A 247 0.93 -6.59 1.13
CA ASP A 247 0.18 -5.57 1.88
C ASP A 247 -1.27 -5.40 1.39
N ALA A 248 -1.68 -6.09 0.32
CA ALA A 248 -3.07 -6.07 -0.15
C ALA A 248 -4.01 -6.59 0.92
N SER A 249 -5.08 -5.86 1.16
CA SER A 249 -6.08 -6.25 2.14
C SER A 249 -7.41 -5.53 1.95
N ILE A 250 -8.48 -6.15 2.43
CA ILE A 250 -9.80 -5.54 2.52
C ILE A 250 -9.98 -5.00 3.93
N ASN A 251 -10.21 -3.70 4.05
CA ASN A 251 -10.42 -3.05 5.34
C ASN A 251 -11.90 -3.07 5.72
N LEU A 252 -12.20 -3.44 6.97
CA LEU A 252 -13.55 -3.43 7.52
C LEU A 252 -13.76 -2.17 8.35
N TYR A 253 -14.81 -1.42 8.02
CA TYR A 253 -15.23 -0.20 8.71
C TYR A 253 -16.56 -0.43 9.38
N GLY A 254 -16.70 0.06 10.60
CA GLY A 254 -17.91 0.00 11.39
C GLY A 254 -18.57 1.36 11.56
N ARG A 255 -19.44 1.45 12.55
CA ARG A 255 -20.12 2.70 12.93
C ARG A 255 -19.10 3.83 13.14
N GLY A 256 -19.46 5.01 12.63
CA GLY A 256 -18.58 6.17 12.66
C GLY A 256 -17.44 6.11 11.63
N GLY A 257 -17.56 5.27 10.58
CA GLY A 257 -16.63 5.24 9.44
C GLY A 257 -15.19 4.90 9.76
N THR A 258 -14.91 4.45 11.00
CA THR A 258 -13.55 4.12 11.44
C THR A 258 -13.21 2.67 11.14
N ARG A 259 -11.97 2.44 10.68
CA ARG A 259 -11.46 1.09 10.44
C ARG A 259 -11.44 0.26 11.72
N ILE A 260 -11.98 -0.95 11.64
CA ILE A 260 -11.94 -1.92 12.75
C ILE A 260 -10.71 -2.81 12.59
N CYS A 261 -10.62 -3.58 11.50
CA CYS A 261 -9.55 -4.55 11.23
C CYS A 261 -9.42 -4.80 9.73
N SER A 262 -8.47 -5.63 9.34
CA SER A 262 -8.47 -6.23 8.01
C SER A 262 -9.39 -7.45 8.00
N LEU A 263 -10.08 -7.68 6.90
CA LEU A 263 -10.98 -8.83 6.76
C LEU A 263 -10.23 -10.15 6.97
N LYS A 264 -8.99 -10.25 6.48
CA LYS A 264 -8.11 -11.43 6.64
C LYS A 264 -7.71 -11.73 8.09
N ASP A 265 -7.87 -10.77 9.01
CA ASP A 265 -7.60 -10.98 10.44
C ASP A 265 -8.74 -11.74 11.15
N LEU A 266 -9.90 -11.86 10.49
CA LEU A 266 -11.04 -12.60 10.98
C LEU A 266 -10.98 -14.06 10.51
N GLN A 267 -11.13 -15.02 11.44
CA GLN A 267 -11.02 -16.46 11.14
C GLN A 267 -11.99 -16.92 10.04
N ASP A 268 -13.18 -16.33 9.97
CA ASP A 268 -14.21 -16.65 8.98
C ASP A 268 -13.79 -16.35 7.53
N PHE A 269 -12.76 -15.50 7.34
CA PHE A 269 -12.27 -15.05 6.03
C PHE A 269 -10.81 -15.43 5.78
N ASN A 270 -10.24 -16.34 6.57
CA ASN A 270 -8.88 -16.85 6.37
C ASN A 270 -8.85 -17.95 5.28
N MET A 271 -9.48 -17.68 4.15
CA MET A 271 -9.54 -18.55 2.97
C MET A 271 -9.72 -17.74 1.70
N LEU A 272 -9.42 -18.36 0.55
CA LEU A 272 -9.69 -17.74 -0.75
C LEU A 272 -11.20 -17.49 -0.93
N PRO A 273 -11.58 -16.38 -1.57
CA PRO A 273 -10.73 -15.37 -2.21
C PRO A 273 -10.23 -14.26 -1.28
N TRP A 274 -10.62 -14.22 0.00
CA TRP A 274 -10.42 -13.11 0.91
C TRP A 274 -8.97 -12.86 1.31
N ILE A 275 -8.12 -13.91 1.27
CA ILE A 275 -6.67 -13.82 1.53
C ILE A 275 -5.82 -13.67 0.27
N ASP A 276 -6.45 -13.56 -0.91
CA ASP A 276 -5.72 -13.38 -2.17
C ASP A 276 -4.96 -12.05 -2.14
N GLN A 277 -3.65 -12.12 -2.32
CA GLN A 277 -2.76 -10.96 -2.28
C GLN A 277 -2.96 -9.98 -3.46
N ARG A 278 -3.90 -10.26 -4.36
CA ARG A 278 -4.34 -9.36 -5.43
C ARG A 278 -5.63 -8.62 -5.10
N LEU A 279 -6.27 -8.96 -3.97
CA LEU A 279 -7.56 -8.39 -3.59
C LEU A 279 -7.38 -7.30 -2.53
N GLU A 280 -7.77 -6.07 -2.85
CA GLU A 280 -7.82 -4.96 -1.90
C GLU A 280 -9.16 -4.23 -1.96
N GLY A 281 -9.47 -3.45 -0.94
CA GLY A 281 -10.72 -2.74 -0.90
C GLY A 281 -11.20 -2.41 0.50
N TYR A 282 -12.51 -2.16 0.62
CA TYR A 282 -13.11 -1.95 1.92
C TYR A 282 -14.58 -2.38 1.96
N ILE A 283 -15.01 -2.69 3.17
CA ILE A 283 -16.41 -2.97 3.49
C ILE A 283 -16.81 -2.06 4.65
N ARG A 284 -17.93 -1.34 4.52
CA ARG A 284 -18.52 -0.56 5.58
C ARG A 284 -19.83 -1.19 6.03
N PHE A 285 -19.91 -1.51 7.33
CA PHE A 285 -21.14 -2.01 7.92
C PHE A 285 -21.34 -1.47 9.34
N ASP A 286 -22.19 -0.44 9.47
CA ASP A 286 -22.36 0.35 10.69
C ASP A 286 -23.06 -0.42 11.84
N ARG A 287 -23.58 -1.63 11.59
CA ARG A 287 -24.24 -2.47 12.58
C ARG A 287 -23.31 -3.45 13.30
N LEU A 288 -22.05 -3.53 12.88
CA LEU A 288 -21.09 -4.39 13.57
C LEU A 288 -20.78 -3.85 14.97
N ALA A 289 -20.94 -4.70 15.96
CA ALA A 289 -20.48 -4.42 17.31
C ALA A 289 -18.97 -4.60 17.41
N ARG A 290 -18.27 -3.60 17.95
CA ARG A 290 -16.82 -3.65 18.15
C ARG A 290 -16.48 -4.20 19.53
N THR A 291 -15.34 -4.84 19.66
CA THR A 291 -14.74 -5.19 20.95
C THR A 291 -14.42 -3.92 21.76
N ALA A 292 -14.23 -4.04 23.06
CA ALA A 292 -13.96 -2.92 23.96
C ALA A 292 -12.69 -2.14 23.58
N ASP A 293 -11.68 -2.81 23.02
CA ASP A 293 -10.45 -2.21 22.50
C ASP A 293 -10.60 -1.66 21.06
N LYS A 294 -11.80 -1.77 20.47
CA LYS A 294 -12.15 -1.32 19.11
C LYS A 294 -11.32 -1.95 17.98
N THR A 295 -10.58 -3.03 18.24
CA THR A 295 -9.66 -3.65 17.26
C THR A 295 -10.23 -4.87 16.57
N ALA A 296 -11.37 -5.39 17.03
CA ALA A 296 -12.03 -6.57 16.48
C ALA A 296 -13.54 -6.41 16.48
N VAL A 297 -14.23 -7.36 15.85
CA VAL A 297 -15.69 -7.43 15.78
C VAL A 297 -16.19 -8.46 16.79
N VAL A 298 -17.30 -8.13 17.49
CA VAL A 298 -18.01 -9.08 18.33
C VAL A 298 -18.75 -10.08 17.45
N GLN A 299 -18.54 -11.37 17.68
CA GLN A 299 -19.13 -12.46 16.90
C GLN A 299 -20.60 -12.75 17.32
N ASP A 300 -21.46 -11.76 17.17
CA ASP A 300 -22.90 -11.84 17.44
C ASP A 300 -23.71 -12.39 16.25
N GLU A 301 -25.04 -12.32 16.34
CA GLU A 301 -25.94 -12.75 15.26
C GLU A 301 -25.82 -11.86 14.01
N VAL A 302 -25.58 -10.58 14.19
CA VAL A 302 -25.40 -9.62 13.08
C VAL A 302 -24.11 -9.94 12.31
N PHE A 303 -23.03 -10.21 13.03
CA PHE A 303 -21.76 -10.64 12.41
C PHE A 303 -21.93 -11.93 11.64
N ARG A 304 -22.61 -12.93 12.22
CA ARG A 304 -22.85 -14.22 11.52
C ARG A 304 -23.67 -14.07 10.24
N ALA A 305 -24.72 -13.22 10.28
CA ALA A 305 -25.50 -12.89 9.09
C ALA A 305 -24.63 -12.21 8.02
N PHE A 306 -23.79 -11.25 8.42
CA PHE A 306 -22.86 -10.56 7.54
C PHE A 306 -21.85 -11.52 6.89
N VAL A 307 -21.26 -12.44 7.65
CA VAL A 307 -20.34 -13.47 7.14
C VAL A 307 -21.04 -14.35 6.07
N ASN A 308 -22.26 -14.80 6.35
CA ASN A 308 -23.02 -15.63 5.41
C ASN A 308 -23.28 -14.91 4.08
N GLU A 309 -23.62 -13.63 4.10
CA GLU A 309 -23.84 -12.85 2.88
C GLU A 309 -22.56 -12.62 2.10
N LEU A 310 -21.42 -12.38 2.77
CA LEU A 310 -20.13 -12.25 2.10
C LEU A 310 -19.68 -13.58 1.44
N ARG A 311 -19.92 -14.71 2.09
CA ARG A 311 -19.59 -16.02 1.53
C ARG A 311 -20.31 -16.31 0.21
N GLN A 312 -21.53 -15.79 0.03
CA GLN A 312 -22.25 -15.93 -1.24
C GLN A 312 -21.57 -15.19 -2.40
N LEU A 313 -20.71 -14.21 -2.10
CA LEU A 313 -19.95 -13.48 -3.11
C LEU A 313 -18.63 -14.16 -3.52
N GLU A 314 -18.16 -15.16 -2.77
CA GLU A 314 -16.86 -15.82 -2.99
C GLU A 314 -16.67 -16.33 -4.42
N PRO A 315 -17.63 -17.08 -5.04
CA PRO A 315 -17.44 -17.55 -6.39
C PRO A 315 -17.33 -16.42 -7.42
N LYS A 316 -18.10 -15.34 -7.21
CA LYS A 316 -18.06 -14.17 -8.08
C LYS A 316 -16.74 -13.43 -7.96
N ILE A 317 -16.24 -13.24 -6.73
CA ILE A 317 -14.97 -12.56 -6.48
C ILE A 317 -13.81 -13.38 -7.06
N GLY A 318 -13.79 -14.70 -6.86
CA GLY A 318 -12.79 -15.59 -7.46
C GLY A 318 -12.70 -15.42 -8.97
N LYS A 319 -13.85 -15.43 -9.65
CA LYS A 319 -13.91 -15.22 -11.10
C LYS A 319 -13.39 -13.85 -11.54
N LEU A 320 -13.74 -12.78 -10.82
CA LEU A 320 -13.23 -11.42 -11.12
C LEU A 320 -11.71 -11.32 -10.95
N ILE A 321 -11.14 -12.01 -9.97
CA ILE A 321 -9.68 -12.06 -9.78
C ILE A 321 -9.02 -12.77 -10.97
N GLU A 322 -9.58 -13.88 -11.45
CA GLU A 322 -9.06 -14.61 -12.60
C GLU A 322 -9.15 -13.78 -13.88
N GLU A 323 -10.26 -13.11 -14.14
CA GLU A 323 -10.47 -12.27 -15.32
C GLU A 323 -9.45 -11.12 -15.39
N VAL A 324 -9.27 -10.35 -14.31
CA VAL A 324 -8.30 -9.25 -14.27
C VAL A 324 -6.87 -9.76 -14.39
N SER A 325 -6.56 -10.90 -13.78
CA SER A 325 -5.23 -11.51 -13.87
C SER A 325 -4.91 -11.96 -15.28
N ALA A 326 -5.84 -12.56 -15.99
CA ALA A 326 -5.67 -13.00 -17.38
C ALA A 326 -5.45 -11.80 -18.31
N GLU A 327 -6.28 -10.76 -18.20
CA GLU A 327 -6.13 -9.53 -18.99
C GLU A 327 -4.80 -8.83 -18.74
N SER A 328 -4.39 -8.73 -17.48
CA SER A 328 -3.11 -8.10 -17.09
C SER A 328 -1.89 -8.89 -17.60
N GLN A 329 -1.96 -10.21 -17.60
CA GLN A 329 -0.91 -11.06 -18.17
C GLN A 329 -0.81 -10.86 -19.68
N GLU A 330 -1.93 -10.77 -20.37
CA GLU A 330 -1.97 -10.53 -21.81
C GLU A 330 -1.40 -9.14 -22.17
N GLN A 331 -1.82 -8.10 -21.46
CA GLN A 331 -1.28 -6.73 -21.65
C GLN A 331 0.24 -6.68 -21.39
N ARG A 332 0.71 -7.30 -20.31
CA ARG A 332 2.13 -7.39 -19.98
C ARG A 332 2.90 -8.13 -21.08
N PHE A 333 2.36 -9.27 -21.54
CA PHE A 333 2.97 -10.01 -22.63
C PHE A 333 3.08 -9.18 -23.90
N ASN A 334 2.02 -8.46 -24.29
CA ASN A 334 2.02 -7.59 -25.47
C ASN A 334 3.07 -6.46 -25.37
N ILE A 335 3.29 -5.90 -24.20
CA ILE A 335 4.37 -4.91 -23.95
C ILE A 335 5.76 -5.56 -24.13
N ILE A 336 5.96 -6.76 -23.56
CA ILE A 336 7.22 -7.50 -23.67
C ILE A 336 7.45 -7.90 -25.12
N LEU A 337 6.44 -8.38 -25.82
CA LEU A 337 6.49 -8.72 -27.24
C LEU A 337 6.89 -7.52 -28.11
N GLY A 338 6.32 -6.36 -27.86
CA GLY A 338 6.71 -5.12 -28.57
C GLY A 338 8.16 -4.71 -28.30
N ARG A 339 8.68 -4.94 -27.09
CA ARG A 339 10.08 -4.69 -26.76
C ARG A 339 11.00 -5.73 -27.42
N ALA A 340 10.61 -7.01 -27.44
CA ALA A 340 11.34 -8.06 -28.11
C ALA A 340 11.42 -7.81 -29.62
N GLY A 341 10.32 -7.39 -30.27
CA GLY A 341 10.32 -6.98 -31.66
C GLY A 341 11.32 -5.88 -31.98
N LYS A 342 11.34 -4.79 -31.18
CA LYS A 342 12.35 -3.73 -31.31
C LYS A 342 13.78 -4.21 -31.14
N LEU A 343 14.01 -5.17 -30.25
CA LEU A 343 15.31 -5.78 -30.03
C LEU A 343 15.74 -6.61 -31.25
N ILE A 344 14.83 -7.41 -31.81
CA ILE A 344 15.03 -8.20 -33.02
C ILE A 344 15.35 -7.29 -34.20
N ASP A 345 14.56 -6.23 -34.42
CA ASP A 345 14.80 -5.25 -35.49
C ASP A 345 16.19 -4.59 -35.35
N LYS A 346 16.57 -4.24 -34.13
CA LYS A 346 17.88 -3.67 -33.85
C LYS A 346 19.01 -4.67 -34.15
N PHE A 347 18.84 -5.93 -33.75
CA PHE A 347 19.80 -6.99 -34.03
C PHE A 347 19.98 -7.23 -35.52
N VAL A 348 18.88 -7.34 -36.27
CA VAL A 348 18.91 -7.49 -37.74
C VAL A 348 19.65 -6.33 -38.42
N ARG A 349 19.34 -5.09 -38.05
CA ARG A 349 20.02 -3.90 -38.60
C ARG A 349 21.50 -3.87 -38.29
N TYR A 350 21.93 -4.27 -37.10
CA TYR A 350 23.35 -4.35 -36.75
C TYR A 350 24.09 -5.43 -37.57
N LYS A 351 23.43 -6.56 -37.85
CA LYS A 351 23.99 -7.61 -38.66
C LYS A 351 24.12 -7.17 -40.13
N GLU A 352 23.11 -6.51 -40.68
CA GLU A 352 23.12 -5.95 -42.04
C GLU A 352 24.21 -4.87 -42.23
N GLN A 353 24.47 -4.07 -41.22
CA GLN A 353 25.46 -2.98 -41.24
C GLN A 353 26.89 -3.47 -40.94
N GLY A 354 27.12 -4.75 -40.62
CA GLY A 354 28.44 -5.30 -40.24
C GLY A 354 29.01 -4.76 -38.93
N ILE A 355 28.21 -4.02 -38.14
CA ILE A 355 28.66 -3.34 -36.90
C ILE A 355 28.97 -4.37 -35.79
N LEU A 356 28.29 -5.53 -35.79
CA LEU A 356 28.53 -6.59 -34.82
C LEU A 356 29.88 -7.28 -34.94
N GLU A 357 30.45 -7.35 -36.15
CA GLU A 357 31.81 -7.87 -36.36
C GLU A 357 32.88 -7.06 -35.61
N THR A 358 32.62 -5.76 -35.39
CA THR A 358 33.53 -4.86 -34.67
C THR A 358 33.53 -5.09 -33.13
N TYR A 359 32.40 -5.58 -32.58
CA TYR A 359 32.27 -5.86 -31.15
C TYR A 359 32.75 -7.28 -30.77
N ALA A 360 32.71 -8.24 -31.68
CA ALA A 360 33.25 -9.59 -31.47
C ALA A 360 34.79 -9.57 -31.42
N HIS A 361 35.41 -8.56 -32.04
CA HIS A 361 36.83 -8.31 -31.99
C HIS A 361 37.17 -7.04 -31.21
N GLY A 362 36.65 -6.90 -30.00
CA GLY A 362 37.08 -5.88 -29.04
C GLY A 362 38.61 -5.98 -28.89
N PRO A 363 39.37 -4.85 -28.80
CA PRO A 363 40.80 -4.90 -28.60
C PRO A 363 41.03 -5.72 -27.34
N ALA A 364 41.79 -6.82 -27.49
CA ALA A 364 42.29 -7.58 -26.36
C ALA A 364 42.97 -6.55 -25.44
N ALA A 365 42.34 -6.21 -24.34
CA ALA A 365 42.91 -5.35 -23.31
C ALA A 365 44.15 -6.12 -22.81
N GLY A 366 45.30 -5.71 -23.34
CA GLY A 366 46.59 -6.22 -22.90
C GLY A 366 46.75 -5.92 -21.42
N VAL A 367 46.51 -6.91 -20.59
CA VAL A 367 46.95 -6.89 -19.19
C VAL A 367 48.48 -6.96 -19.24
N SER A 368 49.11 -5.80 -19.11
CA SER A 368 50.55 -5.68 -18.90
C SER A 368 50.86 -6.18 -17.50
N ILE A 369 51.17 -7.46 -17.39
CA ILE A 369 51.80 -8.01 -16.19
C ILE A 369 53.30 -7.74 -16.38
N LYS A 370 53.83 -6.73 -15.66
CA LYS A 370 55.28 -6.61 -15.43
C LYS A 370 55.72 -7.76 -14.55
N GLY A 371 56.29 -8.76 -15.16
CA GLY A 371 57.01 -9.87 -14.54
C GLY A 371 58.32 -10.10 -15.27
N ASN A 372 59.42 -10.02 -14.56
CA ASN A 372 60.81 -10.15 -15.03
C ASN A 372 61.08 -11.45 -15.79
N GLY A 373 61.68 -11.28 -16.92
CA GLY A 373 62.76 -12.08 -17.51
C GLY A 373 62.52 -13.58 -17.74
N LEU A 374 62.34 -13.92 -19.00
CA LEU A 374 63.09 -14.97 -19.66
C LEU A 374 62.64 -15.06 -21.15
N GLU A 375 63.60 -14.82 -22.04
CA GLU A 375 63.40 -14.92 -23.48
C GLU A 375 63.11 -16.36 -23.87
N GLY A 376 62.00 -16.59 -24.59
CA GLY A 376 61.72 -17.84 -25.29
C GLY A 376 60.84 -17.55 -26.50
N LYS A 377 61.42 -17.33 -27.64
CA LYS A 377 60.73 -17.19 -28.92
C LYS A 377 60.04 -18.50 -29.29
N ALA A 378 58.75 -18.66 -28.99
CA ALA A 378 57.96 -19.69 -29.66
C ALA A 378 57.36 -19.06 -30.94
N LYS A 379 57.80 -19.59 -32.09
CA LYS A 379 57.18 -19.29 -33.39
C LYS A 379 55.79 -19.89 -33.44
N VAL A 380 54.76 -19.01 -33.43
CA VAL A 380 53.39 -19.39 -33.79
C VAL A 380 53.34 -19.59 -35.29
N PRO A 381 52.88 -20.75 -35.82
CA PRO A 381 52.71 -20.94 -37.26
C PRO A 381 51.66 -20.00 -37.80
N PRO A 382 51.76 -19.54 -39.06
CA PRO A 382 50.78 -18.67 -39.67
C PRO A 382 49.39 -19.36 -39.76
N PRO A 383 48.31 -18.66 -39.62
CA PRO A 383 46.99 -19.26 -39.80
C PRO A 383 46.84 -19.75 -41.24
N ILE A 384 46.39 -21.00 -41.38
CA ILE A 384 46.01 -21.59 -42.65
C ILE A 384 44.90 -20.72 -43.22
N LEU A 385 45.10 -20.14 -44.38
CA LEU A 385 44.08 -19.47 -45.18
C LEU A 385 43.02 -20.52 -45.56
N GLY A 386 42.07 -20.74 -44.69
CA GLY A 386 40.83 -21.42 -44.94
C GLY A 386 39.82 -20.43 -45.50
N GLU A 387 39.09 -20.89 -46.46
CA GLU A 387 38.08 -20.23 -47.27
C GLU A 387 37.28 -19.15 -46.48
N LYS A 388 37.08 -17.97 -47.12
CA LYS A 388 36.23 -16.92 -46.59
C LYS A 388 34.88 -17.55 -46.22
N PRO A 389 34.38 -17.32 -44.99
CA PRO A 389 33.06 -17.80 -44.64
C PRO A 389 32.05 -17.24 -45.67
N VAL A 390 31.32 -18.14 -46.31
CA VAL A 390 30.21 -17.79 -47.20
C VAL A 390 29.29 -16.92 -46.39
N ARG A 391 29.13 -15.65 -46.76
CA ARG A 391 28.17 -14.74 -46.17
C ARG A 391 26.80 -15.38 -46.33
N THR A 392 26.28 -15.98 -45.30
CA THR A 392 24.88 -16.40 -45.22
C THR A 392 24.04 -15.12 -45.09
N VAL A 393 23.56 -14.64 -46.23
CA VAL A 393 22.58 -13.55 -46.25
C VAL A 393 21.28 -14.17 -45.79
N LEU A 394 20.93 -13.96 -44.55
CA LEU A 394 19.57 -14.24 -44.07
C LEU A 394 18.61 -13.49 -45.00
N HIS A 395 17.91 -14.20 -45.88
CA HIS A 395 16.79 -13.64 -46.63
C HIS A 395 15.66 -13.33 -45.69
N HIS A 396 15.73 -12.15 -45.05
CA HIS A 396 14.65 -11.69 -44.18
C HIS A 396 13.54 -11.09 -45.01
N PRO A 397 12.28 -11.42 -44.67
CA PRO A 397 11.18 -10.55 -45.02
C PRO A 397 11.42 -9.19 -44.40
N THR A 398 11.08 -8.12 -45.07
CA THR A 398 11.29 -6.72 -44.71
C THR A 398 10.69 -6.29 -43.36
N HIS A 399 10.09 -7.21 -42.64
CA HIS A 399 9.54 -7.02 -41.28
C HIS A 399 9.86 -8.26 -40.44
N ALA A 400 10.23 -8.05 -39.17
CA ALA A 400 10.38 -9.12 -38.21
C ALA A 400 9.08 -9.96 -38.20
N PRO A 401 9.17 -11.31 -38.28
CA PRO A 401 7.99 -12.14 -38.29
C PRO A 401 7.16 -11.88 -37.02
N HIS A 402 5.85 -11.72 -37.18
CA HIS A 402 4.98 -11.55 -36.05
C HIS A 402 5.03 -12.79 -35.15
N ILE A 403 5.08 -12.57 -33.85
CA ILE A 403 5.04 -13.63 -32.86
C ILE A 403 3.61 -13.66 -32.28
N LYS A 404 3.03 -14.84 -32.17
CA LYS A 404 1.67 -15.07 -31.65
C LYS A 404 1.71 -16.15 -30.58
N LEU A 405 0.92 -15.99 -29.53
CA LEU A 405 0.66 -17.06 -28.58
C LEU A 405 -0.47 -17.96 -29.10
N GLN A 406 -0.25 -19.25 -29.05
CA GLN A 406 -1.26 -20.21 -29.50
C GLN A 406 -1.23 -21.46 -28.62
N SER A 407 -2.42 -22.01 -28.31
CA SER A 407 -2.52 -23.35 -27.74
C SER A 407 -2.17 -24.37 -28.81
N PRO A 408 -1.32 -25.38 -28.52
CA PRO A 408 -0.91 -26.35 -29.50
C PRO A 408 -2.10 -27.26 -29.90
N ALA A 409 -2.16 -27.68 -31.17
CA ALA A 409 -2.94 -28.83 -31.56
C ALA A 409 -2.30 -30.11 -30.99
N ASN A 410 -3.08 -31.19 -30.81
CA ASN A 410 -2.63 -32.41 -30.15
C ASN A 410 -1.27 -32.98 -30.65
N ALA A 411 -0.93 -32.75 -31.92
CA ALA A 411 0.35 -33.18 -32.48
C ALA A 411 1.55 -32.26 -32.16
N GLN A 412 1.29 -31.12 -31.56
CA GLN A 412 2.29 -30.06 -31.29
C GLN A 412 2.47 -29.77 -29.81
N SER A 413 1.88 -30.58 -28.93
CA SER A 413 1.90 -30.36 -27.47
C SER A 413 3.31 -30.21 -26.87
N ASP A 414 4.29 -30.93 -27.42
CA ASP A 414 5.66 -30.97 -26.92
C ASP A 414 6.58 -29.90 -27.53
N TYR A 415 6.11 -29.19 -28.56
CA TYR A 415 6.91 -28.14 -29.18
C TYR A 415 6.82 -26.85 -28.40
N ARG A 416 7.95 -26.12 -28.25
CA ARG A 416 8.00 -24.78 -27.69
C ARG A 416 7.36 -23.74 -28.59
N SER A 417 7.55 -23.95 -29.91
CA SER A 417 7.14 -23.02 -30.97
C SER A 417 7.11 -23.72 -32.32
N TRP A 418 6.43 -23.14 -33.29
CA TRP A 418 6.43 -23.54 -34.68
C TRP A 418 6.18 -22.31 -35.56
N TYR A 419 6.59 -22.40 -36.80
CA TYR A 419 6.26 -21.41 -37.80
C TYR A 419 4.96 -21.81 -38.51
N ASP A 420 4.04 -20.86 -38.64
CA ASP A 420 2.82 -21.02 -39.44
C ASP A 420 3.02 -20.32 -40.81
N PRO A 421 3.23 -21.12 -41.87
CA PRO A 421 3.45 -20.55 -43.22
C PRO A 421 2.22 -19.89 -43.80
N SER A 422 1.02 -20.20 -43.33
CA SER A 422 -0.22 -19.63 -43.83
C SER A 422 -0.43 -18.20 -43.37
N GLU A 423 -0.04 -17.89 -42.15
CA GLU A 423 -0.12 -16.55 -41.55
C GLU A 423 1.24 -15.80 -41.60
N GLY A 424 2.34 -16.50 -41.87
CA GLY A 424 3.69 -15.91 -41.84
C GLY A 424 4.15 -15.54 -40.43
N VAL A 425 3.68 -16.26 -39.41
CA VAL A 425 3.91 -15.93 -37.99
C VAL A 425 4.62 -17.04 -37.25
N ILE A 426 5.39 -16.69 -36.23
CA ILE A 426 5.95 -17.64 -35.28
C ILE A 426 4.94 -17.83 -34.16
N CYS A 427 4.44 -19.06 -34.02
CA CYS A 427 3.54 -19.45 -32.95
C CYS A 427 4.34 -19.96 -31.73
N ILE A 428 4.07 -19.42 -30.57
CA ILE A 428 4.64 -19.89 -29.31
C ILE A 428 3.59 -20.69 -28.55
N ASN A 429 3.97 -21.86 -28.09
CA ASN A 429 3.13 -22.70 -27.25
C ASN A 429 2.93 -22.05 -25.88
N ARG A 430 1.73 -21.47 -25.67
CA ARG A 430 1.36 -20.78 -24.41
C ARG A 430 1.32 -21.71 -23.20
N GLU A 431 1.21 -23.03 -23.40
CA GLU A 431 1.10 -24.05 -22.36
C GLU A 431 2.45 -24.71 -22.04
N HIS A 432 3.50 -24.42 -22.84
CA HIS A 432 4.80 -25.01 -22.62
C HIS A 432 5.45 -24.51 -21.32
N TYR A 433 5.96 -25.45 -20.51
CA TYR A 433 6.52 -25.17 -19.19
C TYR A 433 7.59 -24.06 -19.18
N GLU A 434 8.51 -24.08 -20.15
CA GLU A 434 9.55 -23.05 -20.22
C GLU A 434 9.02 -21.66 -20.55
N PHE A 435 7.96 -21.56 -21.37
CA PHE A 435 7.29 -20.30 -21.61
C PHE A 435 6.66 -19.76 -20.32
N LEU A 436 5.90 -20.61 -19.60
CA LEU A 436 5.28 -20.25 -18.32
C LEU A 436 6.33 -19.81 -17.29
N LEU A 437 7.49 -20.50 -17.21
CA LEU A 437 8.59 -20.08 -16.37
C LEU A 437 9.20 -18.73 -16.79
N SER A 438 9.26 -18.46 -18.09
CA SER A 438 9.84 -17.22 -18.61
C SER A 438 9.01 -15.99 -18.23
N GLN A 439 7.69 -16.15 -18.09
CA GLN A 439 6.79 -15.06 -17.76
C GLN A 439 6.96 -14.49 -16.33
N ARG A 440 7.70 -15.18 -15.46
CA ARG A 440 7.96 -14.73 -14.09
C ARG A 440 8.79 -13.43 -14.04
N GLU A 441 9.59 -13.17 -15.05
CA GLU A 441 10.47 -12.02 -15.14
C GLU A 441 10.51 -11.48 -16.59
N ASP A 442 10.25 -10.17 -16.78
CA ASP A 442 10.19 -9.53 -18.11
C ASP A 442 11.44 -9.76 -18.96
N ARG A 443 12.62 -9.64 -18.33
CA ARG A 443 13.91 -9.86 -19.01
C ARG A 443 14.06 -11.32 -19.49
N ARG A 444 13.65 -12.26 -18.65
CA ARG A 444 13.68 -13.69 -18.99
C ARG A 444 12.71 -14.02 -20.13
N CYS A 445 11.52 -13.44 -20.08
CA CYS A 445 10.51 -13.57 -21.14
C CYS A 445 11.02 -12.99 -22.45
N MET A 446 11.63 -11.80 -22.43
CA MET A 446 12.18 -11.16 -23.61
C MET A 446 13.31 -11.98 -24.25
N ARG A 447 14.23 -12.58 -23.44
CA ARG A 447 15.26 -13.51 -23.92
C ARG A 447 14.65 -14.76 -24.54
N TYR A 448 13.64 -15.33 -23.89
CA TYR A 448 12.94 -16.50 -24.41
C TYR A 448 12.32 -16.21 -25.78
N LEU A 449 11.62 -15.09 -25.95
CA LEU A 449 11.06 -14.68 -27.23
C LEU A 449 12.12 -14.51 -28.31
N PHE A 450 13.26 -13.90 -27.97
CA PHE A 450 14.37 -13.74 -28.89
C PHE A 450 14.96 -15.10 -29.31
N TYR A 451 15.15 -16.04 -28.40
CA TYR A 451 15.67 -17.38 -28.67
C TYR A 451 14.72 -18.19 -29.57
N ILE A 452 13.43 -18.08 -29.32
CA ILE A 452 12.41 -18.69 -30.17
C ILE A 452 12.47 -18.10 -31.58
N TRP A 453 12.59 -16.79 -31.71
CA TRP A 453 12.72 -16.12 -32.99
C TRP A 453 13.95 -16.62 -33.77
N VAL A 454 15.13 -16.68 -33.12
CA VAL A 454 16.36 -17.20 -33.72
C VAL A 454 16.17 -18.65 -34.21
N LYS A 455 15.64 -19.51 -33.33
CA LYS A 455 15.36 -20.92 -33.64
C LYS A 455 14.49 -21.06 -34.88
N GLU A 456 13.33 -20.40 -34.90
CA GLU A 456 12.36 -20.56 -35.99
C GLU A 456 12.90 -19.97 -37.33
N SER A 457 13.64 -18.88 -37.26
CA SER A 457 14.28 -18.27 -38.43
C SER A 457 15.30 -19.22 -39.04
N LEU A 458 16.14 -19.86 -38.24
CA LEU A 458 17.14 -20.83 -38.73
C LEU A 458 16.51 -22.10 -39.27
N LEU A 459 15.41 -22.57 -38.64
CA LEU A 459 14.68 -23.72 -39.17
C LEU A 459 14.05 -23.47 -40.53
N GLN A 460 13.63 -22.23 -40.79
CA GLN A 460 13.14 -21.84 -42.14
C GLN A 460 14.28 -21.81 -43.17
N GLU A 461 15.47 -21.35 -42.79
CA GLU A 461 16.62 -21.24 -43.71
C GLU A 461 17.29 -22.59 -43.96
N PHE A 462 17.53 -23.38 -42.92
CA PHE A 462 18.29 -24.62 -43.03
C PHE A 462 17.43 -25.89 -42.96
N GLY A 463 16.15 -25.78 -42.72
CA GLY A 463 15.25 -26.92 -42.65
C GLY A 463 15.63 -27.89 -41.53
N THR A 464 15.78 -29.18 -41.89
CA THR A 464 16.10 -30.24 -40.94
C THR A 464 17.63 -30.49 -40.74
N GLN A 465 18.50 -29.60 -41.22
CA GLN A 465 19.94 -29.73 -41.02
C GLN A 465 20.28 -29.33 -39.57
N ALA A 466 20.00 -30.22 -38.62
CA ALA A 466 20.08 -29.95 -37.19
C ALA A 466 21.45 -29.41 -36.71
N GLU A 467 22.53 -29.93 -37.30
CA GLU A 467 23.88 -29.52 -36.94
C GLU A 467 24.17 -28.07 -37.32
N LYS A 468 23.78 -27.65 -38.52
CA LYS A 468 23.89 -26.24 -38.96
C LYS A 468 22.99 -25.31 -38.16
N VAL A 469 21.75 -25.72 -37.87
CA VAL A 469 20.82 -24.97 -37.06
C VAL A 469 21.40 -24.74 -35.66
N ALA A 470 21.97 -25.78 -35.06
CA ALA A 470 22.58 -25.70 -33.72
C ALA A 470 23.77 -24.77 -33.69
N ASP A 471 24.67 -24.89 -34.65
CA ASP A 471 25.93 -24.11 -34.73
C ASP A 471 25.65 -22.63 -34.97
N GLU A 472 24.82 -22.29 -35.95
CA GLU A 472 24.39 -20.91 -36.23
C GLU A 472 23.57 -20.30 -35.08
N MET A 473 22.76 -21.10 -34.40
CA MET A 473 21.99 -20.63 -33.23
C MET A 473 22.95 -20.19 -32.11
N VAL A 474 24.00 -20.97 -31.82
CA VAL A 474 24.99 -20.61 -30.79
C VAL A 474 25.68 -19.31 -31.18
N GLY A 475 26.10 -19.17 -32.44
CA GLY A 475 26.73 -17.95 -32.94
C GLY A 475 25.87 -16.73 -32.80
N LEU A 476 24.58 -16.79 -33.26
CA LEU A 476 23.64 -15.67 -33.17
C LEU A 476 23.31 -15.27 -31.75
N LEU A 477 23.19 -16.23 -30.83
CA LEU A 477 22.94 -15.95 -29.44
C LEU A 477 24.14 -15.28 -28.75
N ALA A 478 25.34 -15.70 -29.06
CA ALA A 478 26.59 -15.08 -28.58
C ALA A 478 26.72 -13.63 -29.08
N GLU A 479 26.42 -13.37 -30.34
CA GLU A 479 26.42 -12.02 -30.93
C GLU A 479 25.35 -11.11 -30.31
N ALA A 480 24.19 -11.67 -29.93
CA ALA A 480 23.08 -10.92 -29.31
C ALA A 480 23.30 -10.65 -27.82
N GLU A 481 24.18 -11.34 -27.13
CA GLU A 481 24.38 -11.24 -25.67
C GLU A 481 24.55 -9.79 -25.16
N PRO A 482 25.30 -8.87 -25.83
CA PRO A 482 25.40 -7.48 -25.41
C PRO A 482 24.10 -6.71 -25.50
N LEU A 483 23.15 -7.10 -26.35
CA LEU A 483 21.85 -6.48 -26.52
C LEU A 483 20.79 -7.04 -25.57
N LEU A 484 21.06 -8.21 -24.99
CA LEU A 484 20.19 -8.92 -24.05
C LEU A 484 20.50 -8.60 -22.58
N ARG A 485 21.60 -7.90 -22.32
CA ARG A 485 21.98 -7.37 -21.00
C ARG A 485 21.23 -6.08 -20.71
#